data_e1aa8c2fa9bbe4deea71ecbb877ee39d
#
_entry.id   e1aa8c2fa9bbe4deea71ecbb877ee39d
#
_cell.length_a   1.000
_cell.length_b   1.000
_cell.length_c   1.000
_cell.angle_alpha   90.00
_cell.angle_beta   90.00
_cell.angle_gamma   90.00
#
_symmetry.space_group_name_H-M   'P 1'
#
loop_
_entity.id
_entity.type
_entity.pdbx_description
1 polymer ?
#
loop_
_entity_poly.entity_id
_entity_poly.type
_entity_poly.pdbx_seq_one_letter_code
_entity_poly.pdbx_strand_id
1 'polypeptide(L)'
;MEQINTKRLTMTLADMNDLAELESIEKECDKYFLFDPPCEDNHSCTIKECLTIGDIPLGGKKENYYFYCIRQDGIIIGFMAYYLEYHQKDTAYLSVLYIKEEYRKNGIGAEIVEALTQKLRTVQIKKIRLHVSLRNATAIRFWVNNGFDKIIDVECNRNLFPENFGGIELMKILS
;
A
#
# COMPACT_ATOMS: atom_id res chain seq x y z
N MET A 1 3.16 -20.56 -5.35
CA MET A 1 3.40 -19.13 -5.10
C MET A 1 2.32 -18.32 -5.81
N GLU A 2 1.67 -17.41 -5.11
CA GLU A 2 0.65 -16.57 -5.75
C GLU A 2 1.34 -15.43 -6.49
N GLN A 3 1.45 -15.56 -7.79
CA GLN A 3 1.92 -14.52 -8.70
C GLN A 3 0.72 -13.80 -9.29
N ILE A 4 0.80 -12.48 -9.41
CA ILE A 4 -0.18 -11.66 -10.11
C ILE A 4 0.49 -11.10 -11.36
N ASN A 5 -0.07 -11.38 -12.53
CA ASN A 5 0.46 -10.90 -13.81
C ASN A 5 -0.51 -9.89 -14.42
N THR A 6 0.08 -8.89 -15.07
CA THR A 6 -0.62 -7.93 -15.91
C THR A 6 -0.02 -7.94 -17.31
N LYS A 7 -0.40 -6.99 -18.17
CA LYS A 7 0.20 -6.85 -19.49
C LYS A 7 1.69 -6.49 -19.44
N ARG A 8 2.10 -5.70 -18.44
CA ARG A 8 3.46 -5.13 -18.35
C ARG A 8 4.22 -5.56 -17.11
N LEU A 9 3.53 -6.12 -16.11
CA LEU A 9 4.08 -6.30 -14.78
C LEU A 9 3.90 -7.72 -14.29
N THR A 10 4.85 -8.14 -13.45
CA THR A 10 4.76 -9.35 -12.65
C THR A 10 4.90 -8.95 -11.18
N MET A 11 3.92 -9.33 -10.35
CA MET A 11 3.98 -9.13 -8.90
C MET A 11 4.14 -10.50 -8.23
N THR A 12 5.25 -10.66 -7.50
CA THR A 12 5.60 -11.89 -6.78
C THR A 12 5.71 -11.61 -5.30
N LEU A 13 5.35 -12.57 -4.46
CA LEU A 13 5.64 -12.45 -3.03
C LEU A 13 7.13 -12.20 -2.84
N ALA A 14 7.43 -11.17 -2.07
CA ALA A 14 8.81 -10.81 -1.76
C ALA A 14 9.40 -11.76 -0.73
N ASP A 15 10.69 -12.01 -0.82
CA ASP A 15 11.44 -12.82 0.13
C ASP A 15 12.78 -12.14 0.50
N MET A 16 13.57 -12.80 1.35
CA MET A 16 14.84 -12.25 1.83
C MET A 16 15.90 -12.04 0.73
N ASN A 17 15.75 -12.67 -0.44
CA ASN A 17 16.65 -12.42 -1.58
C ASN A 17 16.38 -11.05 -2.21
N ASP A 18 15.18 -10.52 -2.03
CA ASP A 18 14.79 -9.20 -2.54
C ASP A 18 15.18 -8.05 -1.59
N LEU A 19 15.62 -8.37 -0.34
CA LEU A 19 15.80 -7.39 0.74
C LEU A 19 16.67 -6.20 0.32
N ALA A 20 17.85 -6.45 -0.23
CA ALA A 20 18.80 -5.38 -0.56
C ALA A 20 18.25 -4.39 -1.60
N GLU A 21 17.52 -4.90 -2.60
CA GLU A 21 16.93 -4.06 -3.64
C GLU A 21 15.72 -3.28 -3.08
N LEU A 22 14.89 -3.91 -2.25
CA LEU A 22 13.75 -3.28 -1.60
C LEU A 22 14.19 -2.19 -0.61
N GLU A 23 15.22 -2.40 0.20
CA GLU A 23 15.79 -1.37 1.08
C GLU A 23 16.38 -0.19 0.29
N SER A 24 16.94 -0.45 -0.90
CA SER A 24 17.38 0.63 -1.79
C SER A 24 16.21 1.48 -2.28
N ILE A 25 15.09 0.85 -2.61
CA ILE A 25 13.86 1.54 -3.02
C ILE A 25 13.23 2.29 -1.83
N GLU A 26 13.25 1.72 -0.63
CA GLU A 26 12.72 2.36 0.59
C GLU A 26 13.40 3.70 0.86
N LYS A 27 14.72 3.80 0.67
CA LYS A 27 15.46 5.06 0.82
C LYS A 27 14.97 6.17 -0.10
N GLU A 28 14.40 5.84 -1.25
CA GLU A 28 13.75 6.82 -2.12
C GLU A 28 12.42 7.31 -1.54
N CYS A 29 11.82 6.54 -0.61
CA CYS A 29 10.55 6.88 0.04
C CYS A 29 10.72 7.97 1.11
N ASP A 30 11.93 8.23 1.61
CA ASP A 30 12.19 9.19 2.71
C ASP A 30 11.60 10.57 2.45
N LYS A 31 11.56 11.01 1.19
CA LYS A 31 10.90 12.26 0.80
C LYS A 31 9.37 12.27 1.06
N TYR A 32 8.74 11.11 1.23
CA TYR A 32 7.31 11.02 1.56
C TYR A 32 7.02 11.22 3.03
N PHE A 33 8.02 11.10 3.91
CA PHE A 33 7.92 11.52 5.31
C PHE A 33 7.61 13.01 5.48
N LEU A 34 7.80 13.80 4.42
CA LEU A 34 7.31 15.19 4.40
C LEU A 34 5.78 15.29 4.48
N PHE A 35 5.07 14.25 4.03
CA PHE A 35 3.61 14.17 4.13
C PHE A 35 3.16 13.54 5.43
N ASP A 36 3.93 12.57 5.93
CA ASP A 36 3.67 11.77 7.13
C ASP A 36 4.93 11.77 7.99
N PRO A 37 5.21 12.87 8.73
CA PRO A 37 6.36 12.90 9.61
C PRO A 37 6.26 11.77 10.63
N PRO A 38 7.37 11.10 10.95
CA PRO A 38 7.38 10.07 11.98
C PRO A 38 6.90 10.69 13.30
N CYS A 39 5.85 10.13 13.86
CA CYS A 39 5.41 10.42 15.22
C CYS A 39 5.81 9.27 16.13
N GLU A 40 5.97 9.54 17.44
CA GLU A 40 6.40 8.54 18.41
C GLU A 40 5.49 7.29 18.44
N ASP A 41 4.24 7.45 18.03
CA ASP A 41 3.24 6.36 17.98
C ASP A 41 3.15 5.66 16.61
N ASN A 42 3.88 6.12 15.60
CA ASN A 42 3.79 5.59 14.23
C ASN A 42 5.03 4.74 13.92
N HIS A 43 4.99 3.48 14.36
CA HIS A 43 5.97 2.47 13.96
C HIS A 43 5.75 2.10 12.49
N SER A 44 6.50 2.72 11.59
CA SER A 44 6.62 2.19 10.23
C SER A 44 7.49 0.92 10.27
N CYS A 45 6.94 -0.22 9.86
CA CYS A 45 7.72 -1.43 9.65
C CYS A 45 8.83 -1.19 8.63
N THR A 46 10.06 -1.56 8.97
CA THR A 46 11.16 -1.64 8.00
C THR A 46 10.87 -2.74 6.96
N ILE A 47 11.49 -2.66 5.79
CA ILE A 47 11.36 -3.72 4.77
C ILE A 47 11.71 -5.11 5.35
N LYS A 48 12.77 -5.19 6.16
CA LYS A 48 13.16 -6.44 6.82
C LYS A 48 12.06 -6.99 7.74
N GLU A 49 11.41 -6.14 8.52
CA GLU A 49 10.29 -6.53 9.37
C GLU A 49 9.08 -6.95 8.53
N CYS A 50 8.76 -6.21 7.46
CA CYS A 50 7.71 -6.59 6.52
C CYS A 50 7.93 -8.00 5.94
N LEU A 51 9.18 -8.36 5.59
CA LEU A 51 9.53 -9.68 5.06
C LEU A 51 9.51 -10.79 6.11
N THR A 52 9.86 -10.48 7.37
CA THR A 52 10.02 -11.50 8.42
C THR A 52 8.77 -11.69 9.27
N ILE A 53 8.29 -10.64 9.89
CA ILE A 53 7.14 -10.67 10.81
C ILE A 53 5.85 -10.14 10.17
N GLY A 54 5.96 -9.22 9.20
CA GLY A 54 4.85 -8.54 8.55
C GLY A 54 4.38 -7.31 9.33
N ASP A 55 3.80 -6.36 8.60
CA ASP A 55 3.05 -5.23 9.16
C ASP A 55 1.62 -5.69 9.48
N ILE A 56 1.46 -6.26 10.68
CA ILE A 56 0.25 -6.98 11.09
C ILE A 56 -0.49 -6.15 12.12
N PRO A 57 -1.79 -5.89 11.93
CA PRO A 57 -2.60 -5.17 12.92
C PRO A 57 -2.69 -5.96 14.24
N LEU A 58 -2.93 -5.26 15.34
CA LEU A 58 -3.04 -5.86 16.67
C LEU A 58 -4.09 -6.98 16.67
N GLY A 59 -3.67 -8.19 17.10
CA GLY A 59 -4.51 -9.41 17.07
C GLY A 59 -4.65 -10.04 15.68
N GLY A 60 -3.97 -9.52 14.69
CA GLY A 60 -3.95 -10.07 13.33
C GLY A 60 -3.11 -11.34 13.20
N LYS A 61 -3.13 -11.94 12.02
CA LYS A 61 -2.46 -13.18 11.67
C LYS A 61 -1.53 -12.98 10.50
N LYS A 62 -0.32 -13.57 10.57
CA LYS A 62 0.69 -13.42 9.51
C LYS A 62 0.23 -13.98 8.16
N GLU A 63 -0.54 -15.05 8.16
CA GLU A 63 -1.10 -15.65 6.94
C GLU A 63 -2.01 -14.72 6.14
N ASN A 64 -2.51 -13.65 6.75
CA ASN A 64 -3.33 -12.64 6.09
C ASN A 64 -2.53 -11.46 5.54
N TYR A 65 -1.22 -11.40 5.79
CA TYR A 65 -0.34 -10.35 5.31
C TYR A 65 0.40 -10.78 4.04
N TYR A 66 0.38 -9.92 3.04
CA TYR A 66 0.99 -10.14 1.74
C TYR A 66 1.87 -8.97 1.35
N PHE A 67 3.15 -9.24 1.10
CA PHE A 67 4.11 -8.24 0.63
C PHE A 67 4.66 -8.68 -0.73
N TYR A 68 4.48 -7.84 -1.74
CA TYR A 68 4.83 -8.13 -3.13
C TYR A 68 5.92 -7.22 -3.66
N CYS A 69 6.88 -7.80 -4.37
CA CYS A 69 7.69 -7.07 -5.33
C CYS A 69 6.91 -6.83 -6.62
N ILE A 70 6.97 -5.63 -7.16
CA ILE A 70 6.42 -5.27 -8.46
C ILE A 70 7.56 -5.22 -9.45
N ARG A 71 7.52 -6.07 -10.49
CA ARG A 71 8.57 -6.17 -11.50
C ARG A 71 8.07 -5.78 -12.88
N GLN A 72 8.91 -5.07 -13.61
CA GLN A 72 8.79 -4.85 -15.05
C GLN A 72 10.07 -5.36 -15.72
N ASP A 73 9.95 -6.24 -16.71
CA ASP A 73 11.08 -6.85 -17.42
C ASP A 73 12.15 -7.46 -16.47
N GLY A 74 11.70 -8.05 -15.36
CA GLY A 74 12.52 -8.67 -14.33
C GLY A 74 13.09 -7.72 -13.27
N ILE A 75 13.02 -6.41 -13.47
CA ILE A 75 13.55 -5.39 -12.57
C ILE A 75 12.49 -5.04 -11.52
N ILE A 76 12.85 -4.94 -10.23
CA ILE A 76 11.95 -4.45 -9.19
C ILE A 76 11.79 -2.93 -9.35
N ILE A 77 10.57 -2.51 -9.67
CA ILE A 77 10.19 -1.11 -9.86
C ILE A 77 9.38 -0.53 -8.70
N GLY A 78 9.07 -1.36 -7.71
CA GLY A 78 8.27 -0.95 -6.55
C GLY A 78 7.83 -2.15 -5.72
N PHE A 79 7.02 -1.88 -4.73
CA PHE A 79 6.44 -2.88 -3.84
C PHE A 79 5.01 -2.52 -3.41
N MET A 80 4.29 -3.51 -2.94
CA MET A 80 2.93 -3.37 -2.45
C MET A 80 2.71 -4.33 -1.28
N ALA A 81 2.02 -3.86 -0.23
CA ALA A 81 1.57 -4.73 0.85
C ALA A 81 0.10 -4.54 1.15
N TYR A 82 -0.57 -5.63 1.46
CA TYR A 82 -1.95 -5.59 1.95
C TYR A 82 -2.18 -6.67 3.00
N TYR A 83 -3.22 -6.44 3.80
CA TYR A 83 -3.69 -7.35 4.84
C TYR A 83 -5.13 -7.76 4.56
N LEU A 84 -5.43 -9.07 4.58
CA LEU A 84 -6.79 -9.60 4.42
C LEU A 84 -7.54 -9.65 5.75
N GLU A 85 -8.87 -9.60 5.68
CA GLU A 85 -9.76 -9.65 6.85
C GLU A 85 -9.53 -8.50 7.84
N TYR A 86 -9.21 -7.32 7.32
CA TYR A 86 -9.01 -6.12 8.15
C TYR A 86 -10.35 -5.64 8.71
N HIS A 87 -10.54 -5.79 10.03
CA HIS A 87 -11.77 -5.56 10.78
C HIS A 87 -12.99 -6.39 10.33
N GLN A 88 -13.08 -6.78 9.06
CA GLN A 88 -14.18 -7.57 8.50
C GLN A 88 -13.61 -8.60 7.52
N LYS A 89 -14.22 -9.80 7.49
CA LYS A 89 -13.75 -10.92 6.65
C LYS A 89 -13.73 -10.62 5.15
N ASP A 90 -14.56 -9.69 4.69
CA ASP A 90 -14.67 -9.31 3.28
C ASP A 90 -13.88 -8.06 2.91
N THR A 91 -12.97 -7.61 3.78
CA THR A 91 -12.22 -6.36 3.62
C THR A 91 -10.71 -6.62 3.60
N ALA A 92 -10.02 -6.07 2.61
CA ALA A 92 -8.56 -5.96 2.57
C ALA A 92 -8.13 -4.53 2.93
N TYR A 93 -6.99 -4.42 3.59
CA TYR A 93 -6.33 -3.13 3.84
C TYR A 93 -5.05 -3.05 3.04
N LEU A 94 -4.95 -2.08 2.15
CA LEU A 94 -3.75 -1.79 1.36
C LEU A 94 -2.86 -0.85 2.18
N SER A 95 -1.82 -1.40 2.81
CA SER A 95 -0.95 -0.64 3.71
C SER A 95 0.08 0.19 2.96
N VAL A 96 0.59 -0.30 1.83
CA VAL A 96 1.53 0.44 1.01
C VAL A 96 1.42 0.07 -0.47
N LEU A 97 1.59 1.06 -1.34
CA LEU A 97 1.90 0.91 -2.76
C LEU A 97 2.95 1.94 -3.12
N TYR A 98 4.14 1.49 -3.41
CA TYR A 98 5.24 2.33 -3.86
C TYR A 98 5.72 1.92 -5.26
N ILE A 99 5.97 2.90 -6.10
CA ILE A 99 6.54 2.75 -7.45
C ILE A 99 7.66 3.77 -7.56
N LYS A 100 8.85 3.34 -8.04
CA LYS A 100 9.98 4.22 -8.33
C LYS A 100 9.55 5.40 -9.21
N GLU A 101 10.14 6.55 -8.99
CA GLU A 101 9.66 7.81 -9.58
C GLU A 101 9.69 7.79 -11.12
N GLU A 102 10.74 7.22 -11.69
CA GLU A 102 10.93 7.11 -13.13
C GLU A 102 9.89 6.22 -13.84
N TYR A 103 9.20 5.35 -13.10
CA TYR A 103 8.14 4.47 -13.62
C TYR A 103 6.72 5.03 -13.42
N ARG A 104 6.58 6.18 -12.76
CA ARG A 104 5.28 6.81 -12.49
C ARG A 104 4.71 7.51 -13.73
N LYS A 105 3.44 7.88 -13.63
CA LYS A 105 2.68 8.64 -14.65
C LYS A 105 2.46 7.93 -15.98
N ASN A 106 2.81 6.63 -16.05
CA ASN A 106 2.63 5.78 -17.24
C ASN A 106 1.47 4.78 -17.10
N GLY A 107 0.54 5.03 -16.15
CA GLY A 107 -0.60 4.14 -15.89
C GLY A 107 -0.27 2.88 -15.07
N ILE A 108 1.00 2.67 -14.68
CA ILE A 108 1.44 1.49 -13.92
C ILE A 108 0.67 1.34 -12.61
N GLY A 109 0.50 2.42 -11.85
CA GLY A 109 -0.24 2.37 -10.58
C GLY A 109 -1.70 1.91 -10.75
N ALA A 110 -2.38 2.42 -11.77
CA ALA A 110 -3.76 2.01 -12.08
C ALA A 110 -3.83 0.53 -12.50
N GLU A 111 -2.86 0.06 -13.29
CA GLU A 111 -2.75 -1.35 -13.69
C GLU A 111 -2.57 -2.28 -12.49
N ILE A 112 -1.74 -1.88 -11.51
CA ILE A 112 -1.55 -2.62 -10.26
C ILE A 112 -2.84 -2.68 -9.44
N VAL A 113 -3.52 -1.53 -9.26
CA VAL A 113 -4.77 -1.46 -8.49
C VAL A 113 -5.86 -2.32 -9.13
N GLU A 114 -5.96 -2.34 -10.46
CA GLU A 114 -6.92 -3.18 -11.17
C GLU A 114 -6.59 -4.68 -11.00
N ALA A 115 -5.32 -5.06 -11.16
CA ALA A 115 -4.88 -6.45 -10.97
C ALA A 115 -5.09 -6.92 -9.52
N LEU A 116 -4.80 -6.09 -8.54
CA LEU A 116 -5.12 -6.36 -7.13
C LEU A 116 -6.63 -6.52 -6.92
N THR A 117 -7.43 -5.62 -7.49
CA THR A 117 -8.91 -5.69 -7.41
C THR A 117 -9.41 -7.03 -7.94
N GLN A 118 -8.96 -7.45 -9.12
CA GLN A 118 -9.33 -8.74 -9.71
C GLN A 118 -8.89 -9.92 -8.83
N LYS A 119 -7.66 -9.91 -8.32
CA LYS A 119 -7.15 -10.94 -7.42
C LYS A 119 -7.99 -11.04 -6.15
N LEU A 120 -8.29 -9.93 -5.51
CA LEU A 120 -9.05 -9.91 -4.26
C LEU A 120 -10.49 -10.41 -4.44
N ARG A 121 -11.12 -10.16 -5.59
CA ARG A 121 -12.44 -10.74 -5.92
C ARG A 121 -12.39 -12.26 -5.95
N THR A 122 -11.32 -12.90 -6.41
CA THR A 122 -11.22 -14.37 -6.45
C THR A 122 -11.20 -15.00 -5.07
N VAL A 123 -10.83 -14.25 -4.04
CA VAL A 123 -10.81 -14.69 -2.63
C VAL A 123 -11.94 -14.08 -1.80
N GLN A 124 -13.04 -13.68 -2.46
CA GLN A 124 -14.28 -13.20 -1.83
C GLN A 124 -14.14 -11.88 -1.05
N ILE A 125 -13.08 -11.11 -1.27
CA ILE A 125 -12.96 -9.76 -0.73
C ILE A 125 -13.89 -8.82 -1.51
N LYS A 126 -14.63 -7.99 -0.80
CA LYS A 126 -15.62 -7.06 -1.36
C LYS A 126 -15.22 -5.59 -1.23
N LYS A 127 -14.23 -5.30 -0.40
CA LYS A 127 -13.81 -3.94 -0.08
C LYS A 127 -12.29 -3.87 0.03
N ILE A 128 -11.72 -2.77 -0.43
CA ILE A 128 -10.33 -2.40 -0.15
C ILE A 128 -10.36 -1.07 0.60
N ARG A 129 -9.65 -0.99 1.72
CA ARG A 129 -9.45 0.22 2.50
C ARG A 129 -7.98 0.62 2.45
N LEU A 130 -7.70 1.89 2.58
CA LEU A 130 -6.35 2.44 2.70
C LEU A 130 -6.40 3.77 3.45
N HIS A 131 -5.27 4.17 4.01
CA HIS A 131 -5.09 5.48 4.61
C HIS A 131 -4.15 6.33 3.75
N VAL A 132 -4.41 7.64 3.67
CA VAL A 132 -3.56 8.58 2.95
C VAL A 132 -3.51 9.92 3.67
N SER A 133 -2.30 10.50 3.79
CA SER A 133 -2.12 11.83 4.37
C SER A 133 -2.92 12.89 3.63
N LEU A 134 -3.60 13.76 4.38
CA LEU A 134 -4.28 14.94 3.82
C LEU A 134 -3.34 15.90 3.08
N ARG A 135 -2.05 15.84 3.38
CA ARG A 135 -1.01 16.63 2.69
C ARG A 135 -0.64 16.05 1.32
N ASN A 136 -0.95 14.75 1.08
CA ASN A 136 -0.61 14.07 -0.17
C ASN A 136 -1.75 14.15 -1.20
N ALA A 137 -2.05 15.37 -1.67
CA ALA A 137 -3.10 15.62 -2.64
C ALA A 137 -2.92 14.79 -3.95
N THR A 138 -1.68 14.45 -4.30
CA THR A 138 -1.39 13.62 -5.48
C THR A 138 -1.87 12.19 -5.27
N ALA A 139 -1.59 11.60 -4.11
CA ALA A 139 -2.05 10.26 -3.77
C ALA A 139 -3.58 10.23 -3.60
N ILE A 140 -4.18 11.21 -2.92
CA ILE A 140 -5.65 11.29 -2.79
C ILE A 140 -6.30 11.29 -4.18
N ARG A 141 -5.84 12.14 -5.11
CA ARG A 141 -6.36 12.18 -6.48
C ARG A 141 -6.16 10.86 -7.22
N PHE A 142 -5.01 10.22 -7.05
CA PHE A 142 -4.74 8.91 -7.63
C PHE A 142 -5.73 7.86 -7.12
N TRP A 143 -5.94 7.77 -5.82
CA TRP A 143 -6.84 6.79 -5.23
C TRP A 143 -8.29 7.00 -5.63
N VAL A 144 -8.78 8.25 -5.60
CA VAL A 144 -10.15 8.59 -6.03
C VAL A 144 -10.36 8.21 -7.51
N ASN A 145 -9.40 8.52 -8.39
CA ASN A 145 -9.47 8.16 -9.81
C ASN A 145 -9.42 6.63 -10.05
N ASN A 146 -8.95 5.85 -9.06
CA ASN A 146 -8.95 4.39 -9.12
C ASN A 146 -10.11 3.74 -8.33
N GLY A 147 -11.15 4.52 -8.01
CA GLY A 147 -12.40 4.04 -7.44
C GLY A 147 -12.44 3.95 -5.92
N PHE A 148 -11.47 4.54 -5.21
CA PHE A 148 -11.54 4.71 -3.76
C PHE A 148 -12.31 5.99 -3.44
N ASP A 149 -13.61 5.95 -3.68
CA ASP A 149 -14.50 7.12 -3.66
C ASP A 149 -15.34 7.26 -2.37
N LYS A 150 -15.17 6.33 -1.44
CA LYS A 150 -15.83 6.38 -0.13
C LYS A 150 -14.85 6.85 0.94
N ILE A 151 -15.19 7.94 1.62
CA ILE A 151 -14.48 8.39 2.83
C ILE A 151 -15.07 7.62 4.01
N ILE A 152 -14.21 6.92 4.74
CA ILE A 152 -14.60 6.10 5.89
C ILE A 152 -14.31 6.84 7.18
N ASP A 153 -13.16 7.52 7.24
CA ASP A 153 -12.75 8.28 8.40
C ASP A 153 -11.84 9.44 7.99
N VAL A 154 -11.78 10.45 8.85
CA VAL A 154 -10.87 11.60 8.71
C VAL A 154 -10.21 11.83 10.06
N GLU A 155 -8.95 11.48 10.16
CA GLU A 155 -8.14 11.71 11.34
C GLU A 155 -7.43 13.06 11.21
N CYS A 156 -7.65 13.96 12.16
CA CYS A 156 -6.88 15.18 12.26
C CYS A 156 -6.75 15.61 13.71
N ASN A 157 -5.55 15.98 14.12
CA ASN A 157 -5.34 16.63 15.40
C ASN A 157 -5.97 18.03 15.37
N ARG A 158 -6.71 18.39 16.43
CA ARG A 158 -7.41 19.69 16.54
C ARG A 158 -6.49 20.91 16.49
N ASN A 159 -5.20 20.71 16.73
CA ASN A 159 -4.20 21.76 16.64
C ASN A 159 -3.59 21.76 15.25
N LEU A 160 -4.05 22.65 14.40
CA LEU A 160 -3.58 22.85 13.00
C LEU A 160 -2.19 23.51 12.94
N PHE A 161 -1.16 22.90 13.53
CA PHE A 161 0.21 23.35 13.34
C PHE A 161 0.88 22.58 12.19
N PRO A 162 1.92 23.15 11.55
CA PRO A 162 2.61 22.50 10.42
C PRO A 162 3.14 21.10 10.73
N GLU A 163 3.32 20.77 12.00
CA GLU A 163 3.84 19.51 12.53
C GLU A 163 2.74 18.47 12.75
N ASN A 164 1.46 18.84 12.67
CA ASN A 164 0.36 17.95 12.97
C ASN A 164 -0.06 17.12 11.77
N PHE A 165 -0.21 15.84 12.05
CA PHE A 165 -0.64 14.81 11.13
C PHE A 165 -2.16 14.84 10.96
N GLY A 166 -2.61 14.63 9.73
CA GLY A 166 -3.99 14.38 9.40
C GLY A 166 -4.08 13.45 8.21
N GLY A 167 -4.97 12.50 8.31
CA GLY A 167 -5.16 11.49 7.27
C GLY A 167 -6.62 11.25 6.94
N ILE A 168 -6.84 10.61 5.82
CA ILE A 168 -8.16 10.22 5.34
C ILE A 168 -8.13 8.73 5.03
N GLU A 169 -9.11 8.02 5.57
CA GLU A 169 -9.31 6.63 5.19
C GLU A 169 -10.29 6.55 4.02
N LEU A 170 -9.83 5.95 2.94
CA LEU A 170 -10.60 5.76 1.71
C LEU A 170 -10.96 4.28 1.52
N MET A 171 -12.11 4.04 0.88
CA MET A 171 -12.56 2.70 0.55
C MET A 171 -13.02 2.61 -0.90
N LYS A 172 -12.65 1.48 -1.54
CA LYS A 172 -13.18 1.01 -2.83
C LYS A 172 -14.06 -0.21 -2.60
N ILE A 173 -15.26 -0.19 -3.17
CA ILE A 173 -16.16 -1.36 -3.21
C ILE A 173 -15.82 -2.18 -4.47
N LEU A 174 -15.62 -3.47 -4.30
CA LEU A 174 -15.35 -4.42 -5.37
C LEU A 174 -16.68 -5.05 -5.81
N SER A 175 -17.33 -4.44 -6.77
CA SER A 175 -18.55 -4.99 -7.41
C SER A 175 -18.20 -6.11 -8.40
#